data_e0318d227c689829ef6a5df07e7ee1ce
#
_entry.id   e0318d227c689829ef6a5df07e7ee1ce
#
_cell.length_a   1.000
_cell.length_b   1.000
_cell.length_c   1.000
_cell.angle_alpha   90.00
_cell.angle_beta   90.00
_cell.angle_gamma   90.00
#
_symmetry.space_group_name_H-M   'P 1'
#
loop_
_entity.id
_entity.type
_entity.pdbx_description
1 polymer ?
#
loop_
_entity_poly.entity_id
_entity_poly.type
_entity_poly.pdbx_seq_one_letter_code
_entity_poly.pdbx_strand_id
1 'polypeptide(L)'
;MRTVYKYTIGNIAEVVSGVNLESKICVPADSKILCCKLQNGPNVCVWVELDEADFNDAKVPIQPITIKLFGTGWNMDELKDKNYEYLDTIYVGNEGVFVYHAYAIYE
;
A
#
# COMPACT_ATOMS: atom_id res chain seq x y z
N MET A 1 6.21 -0.76 22.12
CA MET A 1 4.79 -0.46 22.15
C MET A 1 4.17 -0.71 20.78
N ARG A 2 3.10 -1.47 20.75
CA ARG A 2 2.39 -1.69 19.50
C ARG A 2 1.52 -0.47 19.18
N THR A 3 1.61 0.01 17.94
CA THR A 3 0.90 1.21 17.50
C THR A 3 0.61 1.14 16.01
N VAL A 4 0.08 2.21 15.45
CA VAL A 4 -0.21 2.31 14.02
C VAL A 4 0.59 3.45 13.42
N TYR A 5 1.39 3.12 12.39
CA TYR A 5 2.11 4.09 11.59
C TYR A 5 1.38 4.36 10.28
N LYS A 6 1.51 5.59 9.79
CA LYS A 6 0.99 5.99 8.48
C LYS A 6 2.17 6.24 7.54
N TYR A 7 2.09 5.65 6.35
CA TYR A 7 3.05 5.89 5.27
C TYR A 7 2.34 6.52 4.09
N THR A 8 2.82 7.66 3.61
CA THR A 8 2.35 8.24 2.36
C THR A 8 3.12 7.59 1.23
N ILE A 9 2.42 6.94 0.30
CA ILE A 9 3.06 6.15 -0.74
C ILE A 9 3.04 6.83 -2.10
N GLY A 10 2.29 7.92 -2.25
CA GLY A 10 2.28 8.68 -3.49
C GLY A 10 1.06 9.58 -3.61
N ASN A 11 0.93 10.17 -4.79
CA ASN A 11 -0.17 11.05 -5.13
C ASN A 11 -1.06 10.37 -6.16
N ILE A 12 -2.37 10.35 -5.92
CA ILE A 12 -3.34 9.66 -6.79
C ILE A 12 -3.34 10.22 -8.22
N ALA A 13 -2.95 11.47 -8.40
CA ALA A 13 -2.85 12.07 -9.73
C ALA A 13 -1.85 11.34 -10.64
N GLU A 14 -0.85 10.70 -10.07
CA GLU A 14 0.13 9.92 -10.84
C GLU A 14 -0.55 8.77 -11.58
N VAL A 15 -1.39 7.99 -10.88
CA VAL A 15 -2.04 6.85 -11.50
C VAL A 15 -3.18 7.28 -12.43
N VAL A 16 -3.86 8.38 -12.10
CA VAL A 16 -4.90 8.95 -12.99
C VAL A 16 -4.30 9.42 -14.30
N SER A 17 -3.08 9.97 -14.27
CA SER A 17 -2.39 10.41 -15.50
C SER A 17 -1.71 9.29 -16.27
N GLY A 18 -1.85 8.04 -15.82
CA GLY A 18 -1.32 6.88 -16.53
C GLY A 18 0.05 6.40 -16.04
N VAL A 19 0.57 7.00 -14.98
CA VAL A 19 1.82 6.56 -14.35
C VAL A 19 1.47 5.52 -13.28
N ASN A 20 2.20 4.40 -13.25
CA ASN A 20 1.98 3.40 -12.22
C ASN A 20 2.31 3.97 -10.84
N LEU A 21 1.39 3.80 -9.90
CA LEU A 21 1.67 4.14 -8.51
C LEU A 21 2.10 2.87 -7.78
N GLU A 22 3.38 2.83 -7.46
CA GLU A 22 4.01 1.70 -6.80
C GLU A 22 5.05 2.26 -5.82
N SER A 23 4.99 1.81 -4.58
CA SER A 23 5.91 2.28 -3.55
C SER A 23 6.26 1.15 -2.60
N LYS A 24 7.51 1.16 -2.14
CA LYS A 24 7.99 0.16 -1.19
C LYS A 24 8.06 0.76 0.20
N ILE A 25 7.50 0.05 1.18
CA ILE A 25 7.66 0.36 2.59
C ILE A 25 8.46 -0.75 3.26
N CYS A 26 9.23 -0.40 4.28
CA CYS A 26 10.01 -1.37 5.05
C CYS A 26 9.51 -1.38 6.48
N VAL A 27 9.01 -2.52 6.92
CA VAL A 27 8.37 -2.67 8.23
C VAL A 27 8.83 -3.96 8.89
N PRO A 28 8.76 -4.05 10.23
CA PRO A 28 9.06 -5.31 10.91
C PRO A 28 8.20 -6.47 10.40
N ALA A 29 8.76 -7.66 10.37
CA ALA A 29 8.14 -8.84 9.75
C ALA A 29 6.78 -9.23 10.34
N ASP A 30 6.50 -8.84 11.58
CA ASP A 30 5.23 -9.13 12.25
C ASP A 30 4.20 -8.01 12.10
N SER A 31 4.46 -7.04 11.23
CA SER A 31 3.56 -5.92 10.99
C SER A 31 2.33 -6.34 10.18
N LYS A 32 1.24 -5.62 10.38
CA LYS A 32 -0.01 -5.86 9.66
C LYS A 32 -0.46 -4.60 8.96
N ILE A 33 -0.67 -4.67 7.64
CA ILE A 33 -1.23 -3.56 6.89
C ILE A 33 -2.73 -3.55 7.11
N LEU A 34 -3.27 -2.42 7.59
CA LEU A 34 -4.68 -2.30 7.93
C LEU A 34 -5.54 -1.85 6.77
N CYS A 35 -5.09 -0.83 6.04
CA CYS A 35 -5.86 -0.26 4.92
C CYS A 35 -5.00 0.66 4.08
N CYS A 36 -5.55 1.05 2.93
CA CYS A 36 -4.95 2.02 2.01
C CYS A 36 -6.04 2.98 1.55
N LYS A 37 -5.88 4.26 1.83
CA LYS A 37 -6.92 5.26 1.55
C LYS A 37 -6.31 6.60 1.16
N LEU A 38 -7.12 7.46 0.56
CA LEU A 38 -6.76 8.86 0.34
C LEU A 38 -6.84 9.62 1.66
N GLN A 39 -5.88 10.52 1.88
CA GLN A 39 -5.88 11.44 3.00
C GLN A 39 -5.33 12.80 2.57
N ASN A 40 -5.90 13.87 3.10
CA ASN A 40 -5.48 15.24 2.78
C ASN A 40 -5.48 15.52 1.27
N GLY A 41 -6.61 15.20 0.62
CA GLY A 41 -6.75 15.38 -0.82
C GLY A 41 -6.16 14.21 -1.62
N PRO A 42 -5.10 14.41 -2.40
CA PRO A 42 -4.63 13.40 -3.34
C PRO A 42 -3.63 12.39 -2.76
N ASN A 43 -3.28 12.48 -1.49
CA ASN A 43 -2.26 11.61 -0.90
C ASN A 43 -2.79 10.20 -0.69
N VAL A 44 -2.10 9.21 -1.25
CA VAL A 44 -2.39 7.80 -1.01
C VAL A 44 -1.57 7.35 0.19
N CYS A 45 -2.24 6.85 1.21
CA CYS A 45 -1.61 6.47 2.47
C CYS A 45 -1.96 5.03 2.83
N VAL A 46 -1.03 4.34 3.49
CA VAL A 46 -1.28 3.05 4.12
C VAL A 46 -1.07 3.18 5.62
N TRP A 47 -1.89 2.47 6.38
CA TRP A 47 -1.79 2.41 7.83
C TRP A 47 -1.33 1.01 8.22
N VAL A 48 -0.29 0.95 9.04
CA VAL A 48 0.38 -0.29 9.40
C VAL A 48 0.45 -0.43 10.90
N GLU A 49 -0.09 -1.51 11.42
CA GLU A 49 0.02 -1.86 12.83
C GLU A 49 1.34 -2.59 13.05
N LEU A 50 2.15 -2.12 13.99
CA LEU A 50 3.47 -2.67 14.26
C LEU A 50 3.90 -2.39 15.70
N ASP A 51 4.97 -3.04 16.14
CA ASP A 51 5.61 -2.71 17.40
C ASP A 51 6.84 -1.87 17.13
N GLU A 52 6.87 -0.65 17.68
CA GLU A 52 7.98 0.29 17.47
C GLU A 52 9.33 -0.29 17.90
N ALA A 53 9.33 -1.10 18.95
CA ALA A 53 10.57 -1.71 19.45
C ALA A 53 11.22 -2.65 18.43
N ASP A 54 10.42 -3.23 17.53
CA ASP A 54 10.91 -4.19 16.53
C ASP A 54 11.84 -3.56 15.50
N PHE A 55 11.77 -2.25 15.30
CA PHE A 55 12.71 -1.56 14.42
C PHE A 55 14.16 -1.63 14.91
N ASN A 56 14.33 -1.76 16.20
CA ASN A 56 15.65 -1.79 16.85
C ASN A 56 16.03 -3.18 17.38
N ASP A 57 15.20 -4.19 17.10
CA ASP A 57 15.45 -5.55 17.54
C ASP A 57 16.10 -6.36 16.41
N ALA A 58 17.37 -6.69 16.58
CA ALA A 58 18.13 -7.46 15.57
C ALA A 58 17.54 -8.85 15.29
N LYS A 59 16.70 -9.36 16.18
CA LYS A 59 16.03 -10.66 15.99
C LYS A 59 14.79 -10.58 15.11
N VAL A 60 14.29 -9.39 14.88
CA VAL A 60 13.09 -9.17 14.04
C VAL A 60 13.53 -8.65 12.69
N PRO A 61 13.38 -9.41 11.62
CA PRO A 61 13.77 -8.94 10.30
C PRO A 61 12.87 -7.81 9.83
N ILE A 62 13.44 -6.88 9.07
CA ILE A 62 12.70 -5.82 8.38
C ILE A 62 12.28 -6.37 7.02
N GLN A 63 11.00 -6.25 6.72
CA GLN A 63 10.39 -6.80 5.50
C GLN A 63 10.04 -5.68 4.54
N PRO A 64 10.54 -5.72 3.29
CA PRO A 64 10.06 -4.81 2.26
C PRO A 64 8.72 -5.29 1.74
N ILE A 65 7.76 -4.37 1.62
CA ILE A 65 6.45 -4.63 1.07
C ILE A 65 6.18 -3.60 0.00
N THR A 66 5.84 -4.04 -1.22
CA THR A 66 5.47 -3.15 -2.30
C THR A 66 3.97 -2.93 -2.26
N ILE A 67 3.56 -1.66 -2.25
CA ILE A 67 2.16 -1.27 -2.35
C ILE A 67 1.95 -0.77 -3.77
N LYS A 68 0.99 -1.36 -4.48
CA LYS A 68 0.71 -1.00 -5.87
C LYS A 68 -0.78 -0.87 -6.11
N LEU A 69 -1.14 0.14 -6.89
CA LEU A 69 -2.51 0.39 -7.31
C LEU A 69 -2.75 -0.12 -8.73
N PHE A 70 -3.86 -0.81 -8.92
CA PHE A 70 -4.31 -1.29 -10.23
C PHE A 70 -5.69 -0.72 -10.51
N GLY A 71 -5.88 -0.14 -11.69
CA GLY A 71 -7.19 0.29 -12.14
C GLY A 71 -8.09 -0.90 -12.47
N THR A 72 -9.40 -0.69 -12.36
CA THR A 72 -10.36 -1.73 -12.72
C THR A 72 -10.16 -2.14 -14.19
N GLY A 73 -10.01 -3.43 -14.43
CA GLY A 73 -9.79 -3.97 -15.77
C GLY A 73 -8.34 -4.01 -16.22
N TRP A 74 -7.41 -3.51 -15.42
CA TRP A 74 -5.99 -3.57 -15.75
C TRP A 74 -5.47 -5.01 -15.63
N ASN A 75 -4.47 -5.33 -16.45
CA ASN A 75 -3.81 -6.63 -16.40
C ASN A 75 -2.99 -6.74 -15.10
N MET A 76 -3.21 -7.82 -14.37
CA MET A 76 -2.52 -8.09 -13.10
C MET A 76 -1.66 -9.36 -13.17
N ASP A 77 -1.33 -9.82 -14.38
CA ASP A 77 -0.56 -11.06 -14.55
C ASP A 77 0.82 -11.00 -13.88
N GLU A 78 1.36 -9.81 -13.66
CA GLU A 78 2.61 -9.63 -12.92
C GLU A 78 2.55 -10.19 -11.49
N LEU A 79 1.36 -10.34 -10.91
CA LEU A 79 1.17 -10.88 -9.55
C LEU A 79 1.05 -12.39 -9.52
N LYS A 80 0.97 -13.04 -10.67
CA LYS A 80 0.64 -14.46 -10.81
C LYS A 80 1.49 -15.39 -9.95
N ASP A 81 2.79 -15.12 -9.86
CA ASP A 81 3.72 -15.95 -9.10
C ASP A 81 4.21 -15.26 -7.82
N LYS A 82 3.49 -14.23 -7.38
CA LYS A 82 3.86 -13.44 -6.21
C LYS A 82 2.91 -13.70 -5.05
N ASN A 83 3.43 -13.49 -3.85
CA ASN A 83 2.62 -13.49 -2.64
C ASN A 83 2.04 -12.09 -2.49
N TYR A 84 0.74 -11.94 -2.61
CA TYR A 84 0.07 -10.64 -2.55
C TYR A 84 -1.26 -10.74 -1.82
N GLU A 85 -1.73 -9.61 -1.32
CA GLU A 85 -3.06 -9.52 -0.73
C GLU A 85 -3.74 -8.20 -1.10
N TYR A 86 -5.06 -8.26 -1.25
CA TYR A 86 -5.89 -7.08 -1.45
C TYR A 86 -5.93 -6.27 -0.16
N LEU A 87 -5.78 -4.94 -0.30
CA LEU A 87 -5.85 -4.02 0.84
C LEU A 87 -7.13 -3.22 0.84
N ASP A 88 -7.43 -2.54 -0.27
CA ASP A 88 -8.52 -1.57 -0.29
C ASP A 88 -8.86 -1.15 -1.72
N THR A 89 -10.02 -0.52 -1.87
CA THR A 89 -10.46 0.08 -3.14
C THR A 89 -10.59 1.58 -2.95
N ILE A 90 -10.02 2.35 -3.86
CA ILE A 90 -9.97 3.81 -3.81
C ILE A 90 -10.80 4.37 -4.95
N TYR A 91 -11.75 5.24 -4.62
CA TYR A 91 -12.61 5.92 -5.57
C TYR A 91 -12.10 7.36 -5.75
N VAL A 92 -11.92 7.79 -7.00
CA VAL A 92 -11.39 9.10 -7.33
C VAL A 92 -12.35 9.83 -8.24
N GLY A 93 -12.53 11.12 -7.99
CA GLY A 93 -13.42 11.97 -8.77
C GLY A 93 -14.86 11.89 -8.31
N ASN A 94 -15.70 12.70 -8.93
CA ASN A 94 -17.12 12.73 -8.64
C ASN A 94 -17.75 11.41 -9.10
N GLU A 95 -18.56 10.81 -8.23
CA GLU A 95 -19.29 9.57 -8.51
C GLU A 95 -18.38 8.36 -8.79
N GLY A 96 -17.10 8.42 -8.33
CA GLY A 96 -16.20 7.29 -8.50
C GLY A 96 -15.82 7.00 -9.95
N VAL A 97 -15.54 8.05 -10.72
CA VAL A 97 -15.18 7.94 -12.14
C VAL A 97 -13.95 7.08 -12.35
N PHE A 98 -12.98 7.16 -11.43
CA PHE A 98 -11.79 6.33 -11.45
C PHE A 98 -11.80 5.44 -10.21
N VAL A 99 -11.58 4.14 -10.40
CA VAL A 99 -11.56 3.15 -9.31
C VAL A 99 -10.25 2.38 -9.38
N TYR A 100 -9.52 2.40 -8.29
CA TYR A 100 -8.23 1.71 -8.16
C TYR A 100 -8.26 0.74 -6.99
N HIS A 101 -7.54 -0.36 -7.14
CA HIS A 101 -7.46 -1.42 -6.15
C HIS A 101 -6.02 -1.51 -5.65
N ALA A 102 -5.85 -1.37 -4.34
CA ALA A 102 -4.53 -1.39 -3.72
C ALA A 102 -4.18 -2.80 -3.25
N TYR A 103 -2.98 -3.22 -3.58
CA TYR A 103 -2.44 -4.53 -3.20
C TYR A 103 -1.10 -4.38 -2.50
N ALA A 104 -0.90 -5.23 -1.48
CA ALA A 104 0.41 -5.42 -0.89
C ALA A 104 1.06 -6.62 -1.56
N ILE A 105 2.31 -6.45 -1.99
CA ILE A 105 3.09 -7.49 -2.64
C ILE A 105 4.28 -7.79 -1.73
N TYR A 106 4.34 -9.01 -1.24
CA TYR A 106 5.38 -9.47 -0.31
C TYR A 106 6.53 -10.11 -1.08
N GLU A 107 7.73 -9.75 -0.72
CA GLU A 107 8.94 -10.31 -1.33
C GLU A 107 9.50 -11.48 -0.54
#